data_cfe6aadfb3a6dba15dedfcf564f32069
#
_entry.id   cfe6aadfb3a6dba15dedfcf564f32069
#
_cell.length_a   1.000
_cell.length_b   1.000
_cell.length_c   1.000
_cell.angle_alpha   90.00
_cell.angle_beta   90.00
_cell.angle_gamma   90.00
#
_symmetry.space_group_name_H-M   'P 1'
#
loop_
_entity.id
_entity.type
_entity.pdbx_description
1 polymer ?
#
loop_
_entity_poly.entity_id
_entity_poly.type
_entity_poly.pdbx_seq_one_letter_code
_entity_poly.pdbx_strand_id
1 'polypeptide(L)'
;MGDERTALVTGASGVVGGAIVERLRADGFLVGGLDDDVGAGDVSIAVDVTDRPAVVAAAERVTAELGPISVLVTAPYLYDAAPFGEMPAERWDRLLRTHLGGTTNACAAVVPDMVRAGRGIVVALSSWLAFAGVAGEAYQAAATGSILAFVKSFALEVAKQGVRVNCISVGPLDARPPQVSVRPEEVAETMMFLVIDGDHFVGQVLQAAAGAVV
;
A
#
# COMPACT_ATOMS: atom_id res chain seq x y z
N MET A 1 -25.65 -16.83 -0.28
CA MET A 1 -25.28 -15.53 -0.83
C MET A 1 -23.79 -15.42 -0.55
N GLY A 2 -22.97 -15.46 -1.61
CA GLY A 2 -21.52 -15.49 -1.51
C GLY A 2 -21.02 -14.24 -0.80
N ASP A 3 -20.02 -14.44 0.05
CA ASP A 3 -19.31 -13.38 0.73
C ASP A 3 -18.40 -12.71 -0.32
N GLU A 4 -18.99 -11.85 -1.16
CA GLU A 4 -18.25 -11.09 -2.17
C GLU A 4 -17.28 -10.20 -1.44
N ARG A 5 -15.99 -10.51 -1.56
CA ARG A 5 -14.89 -9.77 -0.92
C ARG A 5 -14.37 -8.74 -1.89
N THR A 6 -14.59 -7.47 -1.59
CA THR A 6 -14.04 -6.38 -2.41
C THR A 6 -12.75 -5.86 -1.80
N ALA A 7 -11.74 -5.71 -2.65
CA ALA A 7 -10.48 -5.07 -2.33
C ALA A 7 -10.29 -3.79 -3.14
N LEU A 8 -9.63 -2.79 -2.55
CA LEU A 8 -9.15 -1.59 -3.24
C LEU A 8 -7.62 -1.59 -3.20
N VAL A 9 -6.99 -1.39 -4.35
CA VAL A 9 -5.53 -1.33 -4.48
C VAL A 9 -5.15 0.01 -5.11
N THR A 10 -4.35 0.83 -4.44
CA THR A 10 -3.71 2.01 -5.04
C THR A 10 -2.34 1.64 -5.58
N GLY A 11 -1.87 2.28 -6.64
CA GLY A 11 -0.65 1.88 -7.34
C GLY A 11 -0.85 0.56 -8.12
N ALA A 12 -2.08 0.29 -8.57
CA ALA A 12 -2.50 -0.98 -9.15
C ALA A 12 -1.83 -1.30 -10.50
N SER A 13 -1.35 -0.30 -11.22
CA SER A 13 -0.63 -0.45 -12.51
C SER A 13 0.86 -0.72 -12.31
N GLY A 14 1.39 -0.48 -11.10
CA GLY A 14 2.78 -0.75 -10.77
C GLY A 14 3.10 -2.24 -10.71
N VAL A 15 4.38 -2.59 -10.79
CA VAL A 15 4.84 -3.99 -10.82
C VAL A 15 4.35 -4.78 -9.59
N VAL A 16 4.46 -4.20 -8.40
CA VAL A 16 3.99 -4.85 -7.15
C VAL A 16 2.47 -4.77 -7.03
N GLY A 17 1.87 -3.60 -7.32
CA GLY A 17 0.43 -3.42 -7.27
C GLY A 17 -0.31 -4.35 -8.22
N GLY A 18 0.19 -4.51 -9.46
CA GLY A 18 -0.34 -5.45 -10.43
C GLY A 18 -0.31 -6.91 -9.93
N ALA A 19 0.82 -7.35 -9.39
CA ALA A 19 0.93 -8.69 -8.80
C ALA A 19 -0.04 -8.90 -7.62
N ILE A 20 -0.26 -7.86 -6.81
CA ILE A 20 -1.25 -7.89 -5.72
C ILE A 20 -2.67 -8.00 -6.28
N VAL A 21 -3.02 -7.25 -7.32
CA VAL A 21 -4.33 -7.33 -7.98
C VAL A 21 -4.58 -8.73 -8.53
N GLU A 22 -3.60 -9.30 -9.26
CA GLU A 22 -3.69 -10.66 -9.81
C GLU A 22 -3.89 -11.69 -8.70
N ARG A 23 -3.14 -11.58 -7.61
CA ARG A 23 -3.24 -12.51 -6.49
C ARG A 23 -4.59 -12.41 -5.77
N LEU A 24 -5.09 -11.22 -5.49
CA LEU A 24 -6.41 -11.02 -4.89
C LEU A 24 -7.52 -11.62 -5.77
N ARG A 25 -7.48 -11.41 -7.08
CA ARG A 25 -8.44 -11.98 -8.03
C ARG A 25 -8.38 -13.51 -8.06
N ALA A 26 -7.17 -14.08 -8.01
CA ALA A 26 -6.99 -15.53 -7.96
C ALA A 26 -7.61 -16.16 -6.69
N ASP A 27 -7.67 -15.41 -5.59
CA ASP A 27 -8.31 -15.81 -4.33
C ASP A 27 -9.81 -15.42 -4.25
N GLY A 28 -10.40 -14.96 -5.37
CA GLY A 28 -11.83 -14.69 -5.49
C GLY A 28 -12.29 -13.32 -4.97
N PHE A 29 -11.36 -12.35 -4.83
CA PHE A 29 -11.75 -10.97 -4.55
C PHE A 29 -12.15 -10.25 -5.85
N LEU A 30 -13.16 -9.39 -5.75
CA LEU A 30 -13.39 -8.32 -6.71
C LEU A 30 -12.45 -7.15 -6.39
N VAL A 31 -11.75 -6.62 -7.38
CA VAL A 31 -10.69 -5.65 -7.14
C VAL A 31 -10.94 -4.34 -7.87
N GLY A 32 -11.02 -3.24 -7.10
CA GLY A 32 -10.89 -1.88 -7.61
C GLY A 32 -9.41 -1.47 -7.65
N GLY A 33 -8.92 -1.07 -8.81
CA GLY A 33 -7.56 -0.55 -9.00
C GLY A 33 -7.54 0.95 -9.20
N LEU A 34 -6.71 1.66 -8.44
CA LEU A 34 -6.47 3.10 -8.57
C LEU A 34 -5.00 3.34 -8.94
N ASP A 35 -4.76 4.14 -9.97
CA ASP A 35 -3.42 4.59 -10.35
C ASP A 35 -3.51 5.87 -11.21
N ASP A 36 -2.39 6.49 -11.54
CA ASP A 36 -2.33 7.63 -12.48
C ASP A 36 -2.85 7.24 -13.88
N ASP A 37 -2.67 5.97 -14.27
CA ASP A 37 -3.18 5.38 -15.49
C ASP A 37 -4.24 4.30 -15.22
N VAL A 38 -5.12 4.05 -16.20
CA VAL A 38 -6.06 2.93 -16.14
C VAL A 38 -5.27 1.62 -16.26
N GLY A 39 -5.34 0.79 -15.25
CA GLY A 39 -4.53 -0.42 -15.11
C GLY A 39 -5.33 -1.65 -14.74
N ALA A 40 -4.84 -2.38 -13.75
CA ALA A 40 -5.37 -3.66 -13.31
C ALA A 40 -6.58 -3.52 -12.36
N GLY A 41 -7.47 -4.51 -12.40
CA GLY A 41 -8.65 -4.61 -11.53
C GLY A 41 -9.93 -4.93 -12.31
N ASP A 42 -11.00 -5.27 -11.61
CA ASP A 42 -12.33 -5.46 -12.18
C ASP A 42 -12.99 -4.10 -12.47
N VAL A 43 -12.68 -3.11 -11.63
CA VAL A 43 -12.93 -1.68 -11.88
C VAL A 43 -11.58 -0.97 -11.78
N SER A 44 -11.17 -0.30 -12.84
CA SER A 44 -9.92 0.47 -12.88
C SER A 44 -10.21 1.95 -13.10
N ILE A 45 -9.61 2.81 -12.27
CA ILE A 45 -9.87 4.25 -12.27
C ILE A 45 -8.55 5.00 -12.25
N ALA A 46 -8.36 5.86 -13.27
CA ALA A 46 -7.24 6.79 -13.28
C ALA A 46 -7.46 7.91 -12.26
N VAL A 47 -6.56 8.01 -11.27
CA VAL A 47 -6.65 9.00 -10.20
C VAL A 47 -5.28 9.29 -9.60
N ASP A 48 -4.97 10.56 -9.42
CA ASP A 48 -3.82 10.99 -8.61
C ASP A 48 -4.14 10.73 -7.13
N VAL A 49 -3.41 9.82 -6.50
CA VAL A 49 -3.58 9.48 -5.07
C VAL A 49 -3.34 10.66 -4.12
N THR A 50 -2.69 11.73 -4.59
CA THR A 50 -2.47 12.95 -3.81
C THR A 50 -3.70 13.86 -3.78
N ASP A 51 -4.66 13.66 -4.69
CA ASP A 51 -5.96 14.36 -4.73
C ASP A 51 -7.00 13.63 -3.87
N ARG A 52 -7.14 14.03 -2.62
CA ARG A 52 -8.04 13.38 -1.68
C ARG A 52 -9.51 13.34 -2.15
N PRO A 53 -10.12 14.43 -2.64
CA PRO A 53 -11.47 14.38 -3.20
C PRO A 53 -11.63 13.35 -4.33
N ALA A 54 -10.66 13.27 -5.23
CA ALA A 54 -10.69 12.31 -6.33
C ALA A 54 -10.57 10.86 -5.84
N VAL A 55 -9.71 10.60 -4.85
CA VAL A 55 -9.58 9.27 -4.20
C VAL A 55 -10.88 8.86 -3.51
N VAL A 56 -11.56 9.78 -2.81
CA VAL A 56 -12.85 9.50 -2.17
C VAL A 56 -13.89 9.12 -3.22
N ALA A 57 -14.04 9.92 -4.28
CA ALA A 57 -15.00 9.63 -5.36
C ALA A 57 -14.70 8.29 -6.06
N ALA A 58 -13.42 7.96 -6.24
CA ALA A 58 -13.01 6.68 -6.82
C ALA A 58 -13.37 5.48 -5.90
N ALA A 59 -13.14 5.60 -4.59
CA ALA A 59 -13.52 4.57 -3.62
C ALA A 59 -15.04 4.37 -3.54
N GLU A 60 -15.82 5.45 -3.58
CA GLU A 60 -17.28 5.40 -3.65
C GLU A 60 -17.76 4.68 -4.92
N ARG A 61 -17.14 4.97 -6.06
CA ARG A 61 -17.45 4.29 -7.33
C ARG A 61 -17.15 2.79 -7.24
N VAL A 62 -15.97 2.39 -6.73
CA VAL A 62 -15.64 0.97 -6.54
C VAL A 62 -16.65 0.30 -5.61
N THR A 63 -17.05 0.95 -4.51
CA THR A 63 -18.07 0.43 -3.60
C THR A 63 -19.43 0.25 -4.28
N ALA A 64 -19.81 1.18 -5.15
CA ALA A 64 -21.07 1.11 -5.89
C ALA A 64 -21.09 -0.02 -6.94
N GLU A 65 -19.95 -0.29 -7.58
CA GLU A 65 -19.85 -1.28 -8.65
C GLU A 65 -19.52 -2.70 -8.13
N LEU A 66 -18.68 -2.81 -7.09
CA LEU A 66 -18.15 -4.10 -6.60
C LEU A 66 -18.62 -4.47 -5.18
N GLY A 67 -19.31 -3.58 -4.50
CA GLY A 67 -19.72 -3.79 -3.11
C GLY A 67 -18.74 -3.24 -2.07
N PRO A 68 -19.05 -3.40 -0.77
CA PRO A 68 -18.30 -2.79 0.32
C PRO A 68 -16.83 -3.25 0.35
N ILE A 69 -15.90 -2.30 0.40
CA ILE A 69 -14.47 -2.58 0.43
C ILE A 69 -14.09 -3.16 1.80
N SER A 70 -13.61 -4.39 1.83
CA SER A 70 -13.17 -5.11 3.03
C SER A 70 -11.64 -5.16 3.18
N VAL A 71 -10.90 -4.97 2.08
CA VAL A 71 -9.43 -4.94 2.05
C VAL A 71 -8.98 -3.68 1.32
N LEU A 72 -8.06 -2.93 1.92
CA LEU A 72 -7.36 -1.81 1.29
C LEU A 72 -5.87 -2.13 1.24
N VAL A 73 -5.29 -2.08 0.04
CA VAL A 73 -3.83 -2.15 -0.14
C VAL A 73 -3.35 -0.83 -0.72
N THR A 74 -2.42 -0.16 -0.03
CA THR A 74 -1.82 1.06 -0.54
C THR A 74 -0.39 0.78 -1.01
N ALA A 75 -0.20 0.84 -2.33
CA ALA A 75 1.08 0.59 -2.99
C ALA A 75 1.50 1.76 -3.91
N PRO A 76 1.31 3.03 -3.53
CA PRO A 76 1.76 4.13 -4.37
C PRO A 76 3.29 4.06 -4.48
N TYR A 77 3.80 4.15 -5.70
CA TYR A 77 5.23 4.08 -5.95
C TYR A 77 5.72 5.31 -6.70
N LEU A 78 6.61 6.01 -6.07
CA LEU A 78 7.43 7.05 -6.70
C LEU A 78 8.86 6.89 -6.16
N TYR A 79 9.82 6.69 -7.07
CA TYR A 79 11.22 6.64 -6.70
C TYR A 79 11.93 7.88 -7.19
N ASP A 80 12.62 8.54 -6.28
CA ASP A 80 13.46 9.68 -6.58
C ASP A 80 14.63 9.74 -5.59
N ALA A 81 15.85 9.76 -6.12
CA ALA A 81 17.08 9.75 -5.34
C ALA A 81 18.00 10.88 -5.79
N ALA A 82 18.64 11.50 -4.83
CA ALA A 82 19.68 12.51 -5.06
C ALA A 82 20.52 12.70 -3.79
N PRO A 83 21.77 13.16 -3.91
CA PRO A 83 22.53 13.66 -2.76
C PRO A 83 21.72 14.70 -1.98
N PHE A 84 21.83 14.69 -0.66
CA PHE A 84 20.97 15.50 0.22
C PHE A 84 20.92 16.99 -0.16
N GLY A 85 22.04 17.59 -0.53
CA GLY A 85 22.11 19.01 -0.93
C GLY A 85 21.61 19.31 -2.35
N GLU A 86 21.26 18.30 -3.13
CA GLU A 86 20.88 18.45 -4.54
C GLU A 86 19.39 18.16 -4.82
N MET A 87 18.64 17.73 -3.80
CA MET A 87 17.20 17.46 -3.92
C MET A 87 16.40 18.76 -3.84
N PRO A 88 15.72 19.19 -4.91
CA PRO A 88 14.82 20.33 -4.86
C PRO A 88 13.62 20.07 -3.93
N ALA A 89 13.13 21.14 -3.27
CA ALA A 89 12.01 21.03 -2.33
C ALA A 89 10.75 20.44 -2.98
N GLU A 90 10.47 20.79 -4.23
CA GLU A 90 9.30 20.31 -4.97
C GLU A 90 9.34 18.80 -5.20
N ARG A 91 10.54 18.25 -5.46
CA ARG A 91 10.71 16.78 -5.61
C ARG A 91 10.52 16.08 -4.27
N TRP A 92 11.06 16.64 -3.20
CA TRP A 92 10.86 16.15 -1.84
C TRP A 92 9.39 16.17 -1.44
N ASP A 93 8.69 17.28 -1.64
CA ASP A 93 7.27 17.40 -1.36
C ASP A 93 6.44 16.38 -2.15
N ARG A 94 6.80 16.15 -3.40
CA ARG A 94 6.14 15.14 -4.25
C ARG A 94 6.32 13.73 -3.67
N LEU A 95 7.52 13.37 -3.23
CA LEU A 95 7.77 12.07 -2.58
C LEU A 95 6.87 11.87 -1.36
N LEU A 96 6.82 12.84 -0.46
CA LEU A 96 5.98 12.78 0.74
C LEU A 96 4.49 12.72 0.40
N ARG A 97 4.04 13.54 -0.52
CA ARG A 97 2.62 13.57 -0.93
C ARG A 97 2.20 12.25 -1.56
N THR A 98 3.04 11.65 -2.41
CA THR A 98 2.72 10.37 -3.03
C THR A 98 2.70 9.24 -2.00
N HIS A 99 3.76 9.08 -1.22
CA HIS A 99 3.87 7.95 -0.29
C HIS A 99 2.94 8.10 0.92
N LEU A 100 3.15 9.10 1.76
CA LEU A 100 2.36 9.30 2.97
C LEU A 100 0.97 9.86 2.64
N GLY A 101 0.92 10.90 1.81
CA GLY A 101 -0.34 11.54 1.42
C GLY A 101 -1.28 10.57 0.71
N GLY A 102 -0.80 9.83 -0.30
CA GLY A 102 -1.59 8.83 -1.02
C GLY A 102 -2.11 7.73 -0.09
N THR A 103 -1.25 7.20 0.79
CA THR A 103 -1.66 6.20 1.79
C THR A 103 -2.73 6.75 2.73
N THR A 104 -2.55 7.95 3.27
CA THR A 104 -3.52 8.55 4.20
C THR A 104 -4.83 8.94 3.52
N ASN A 105 -4.80 9.39 2.26
CA ASN A 105 -6.00 9.69 1.49
C ASN A 105 -6.83 8.43 1.23
N ALA A 106 -6.21 7.33 0.83
CA ALA A 106 -6.89 6.05 0.63
C ALA A 106 -7.49 5.51 1.96
N CYS A 107 -6.73 5.57 3.06
CA CYS A 107 -7.24 5.20 4.37
C CYS A 107 -8.45 6.07 4.78
N ALA A 108 -8.37 7.38 4.56
CA ALA A 108 -9.47 8.29 4.90
C ALA A 108 -10.73 8.06 4.06
N ALA A 109 -10.58 7.57 2.82
CA ALA A 109 -11.70 7.24 1.95
C ALA A 109 -12.41 5.93 2.35
N VAL A 110 -11.68 4.94 2.86
CA VAL A 110 -12.20 3.57 3.00
C VAL A 110 -12.43 3.16 4.47
N VAL A 111 -11.52 3.53 5.37
CA VAL A 111 -11.54 3.02 6.75
C VAL A 111 -12.78 3.43 7.55
N PRO A 112 -13.39 4.62 7.37
CA PRO A 112 -14.64 4.95 8.06
C PRO A 112 -15.76 3.93 7.82
N ASP A 113 -15.87 3.37 6.62
CA ASP A 113 -16.85 2.34 6.27
C ASP A 113 -16.51 0.99 6.88
N MET A 114 -15.22 0.62 6.87
CA MET A 114 -14.72 -0.58 7.57
C MET A 114 -15.04 -0.51 9.08
N VAL A 115 -14.83 0.64 9.71
CA VAL A 115 -15.16 0.87 11.12
C VAL A 115 -16.66 0.71 11.37
N ARG A 116 -17.51 1.29 10.50
CA ARG A 116 -18.96 1.11 10.61
C ARG A 116 -19.41 -0.35 10.44
N ALA A 117 -18.69 -1.09 9.59
CA ALA A 117 -18.93 -2.51 9.39
C ALA A 117 -18.35 -3.41 10.51
N GLY A 118 -17.53 -2.85 11.42
CA GLY A 118 -16.84 -3.59 12.48
C GLY A 118 -15.78 -4.58 11.96
N ARG A 119 -15.33 -4.41 10.72
CA ARG A 119 -14.34 -5.30 10.06
C ARG A 119 -13.63 -4.59 8.92
N GLY A 120 -12.35 -4.86 8.74
CA GLY A 120 -11.57 -4.35 7.63
C GLY A 120 -10.08 -4.68 7.77
N ILE A 121 -9.40 -4.68 6.65
CA ILE A 121 -7.97 -4.95 6.60
C ILE A 121 -7.30 -3.90 5.74
N VAL A 122 -6.28 -3.26 6.28
CA VAL A 122 -5.41 -2.34 5.55
C VAL A 122 -3.99 -2.89 5.53
N VAL A 123 -3.41 -2.99 4.36
CA VAL A 123 -1.99 -3.32 4.17
C VAL A 123 -1.32 -2.17 3.41
N ALA A 124 -0.45 -1.45 4.09
CA ALA A 124 0.32 -0.39 3.46
C ALA A 124 1.69 -0.92 3.01
N LEU A 125 2.12 -0.56 1.80
CA LEU A 125 3.47 -0.87 1.35
C LEU A 125 4.43 0.27 1.69
N SER A 126 5.60 -0.11 2.14
CA SER A 126 6.76 0.74 2.40
C SER A 126 7.99 0.14 1.73
N SER A 127 9.16 0.67 1.98
CA SER A 127 10.43 0.20 1.42
C SER A 127 11.38 -0.26 2.51
N TRP A 128 12.26 -1.21 2.18
CA TRP A 128 13.40 -1.61 3.00
C TRP A 128 14.33 -0.43 3.35
N LEU A 129 14.35 0.60 2.53
CA LEU A 129 15.08 1.85 2.79
C LEU A 129 14.67 2.55 4.09
N ALA A 130 13.46 2.27 4.59
CA ALA A 130 13.01 2.77 5.89
C ALA A 130 13.81 2.17 7.07
N PHE A 131 14.54 1.08 6.86
CA PHE A 131 15.36 0.39 7.86
C PHE A 131 16.86 0.49 7.55
N ALA A 132 17.23 0.49 6.27
CA ALA A 132 18.60 0.55 5.82
C ALA A 132 18.99 1.96 5.38
N GLY A 133 20.09 2.47 5.90
CA GLY A 133 20.66 3.73 5.41
C GLY A 133 21.42 3.53 4.11
N VAL A 134 21.05 4.26 3.06
CA VAL A 134 21.74 4.26 1.77
C VAL A 134 22.08 5.70 1.37
N ALA A 135 23.32 5.94 0.99
CA ALA A 135 23.76 7.27 0.56
C ALA A 135 22.99 7.71 -0.70
N GLY A 136 22.48 8.94 -0.72
CA GLY A 136 21.63 9.46 -1.80
C GLY A 136 20.15 9.13 -1.67
N GLU A 137 19.74 8.32 -0.70
CA GLU A 137 18.36 7.83 -0.52
C GLU A 137 17.67 8.45 0.70
N ALA A 138 18.24 9.49 1.32
CA ALA A 138 17.70 10.05 2.57
C ALA A 138 16.24 10.47 2.47
N TYR A 139 15.85 11.08 1.36
CA TYR A 139 14.48 11.53 1.12
C TYR A 139 13.53 10.36 0.88
N GLN A 140 13.95 9.38 0.09
CA GLN A 140 13.17 8.15 -0.16
C GLN A 140 12.96 7.36 1.13
N ALA A 141 14.02 7.20 1.93
CA ALA A 141 13.96 6.55 3.24
C ALA A 141 13.00 7.27 4.20
N ALA A 142 13.03 8.61 4.23
CA ALA A 142 12.14 9.39 5.07
C ALA A 142 10.68 9.28 4.61
N ALA A 143 10.40 9.37 3.30
CA ALA A 143 9.05 9.26 2.75
C ALA A 143 8.44 7.88 3.03
N THR A 144 9.19 6.80 2.77
CA THR A 144 8.70 5.43 3.05
C THR A 144 8.70 5.10 4.54
N GLY A 145 9.66 5.60 5.31
CA GLY A 145 9.71 5.47 6.77
C GLY A 145 8.51 6.12 7.48
N SER A 146 7.98 7.21 6.93
CA SER A 146 6.78 7.88 7.46
C SER A 146 5.55 6.95 7.49
N ILE A 147 5.43 6.03 6.51
CA ILE A 147 4.35 5.03 6.45
C ILE A 147 4.43 4.08 7.66
N LEU A 148 5.63 3.68 8.08
CA LEU A 148 5.80 2.78 9.23
C LEU A 148 5.26 3.41 10.51
N ALA A 149 5.59 4.68 10.75
CA ALA A 149 5.13 5.42 11.93
C ALA A 149 3.61 5.64 11.89
N PHE A 150 3.07 6.01 10.71
CA PHE A 150 1.64 6.15 10.48
C PHE A 150 0.90 4.85 10.81
N VAL A 151 1.30 3.73 10.20
CA VAL A 151 0.65 2.42 10.38
C VAL A 151 0.62 2.01 11.85
N LYS A 152 1.72 2.16 12.59
CA LYS A 152 1.80 1.79 14.01
C LYS A 152 0.81 2.56 14.86
N SER A 153 0.68 3.86 14.65
CA SER A 153 -0.25 4.70 15.41
C SER A 153 -1.69 4.46 14.99
N PHE A 154 -1.94 4.47 13.68
CA PHE A 154 -3.28 4.32 13.12
C PHE A 154 -3.90 2.96 13.43
N ALA A 155 -3.10 1.88 13.42
CA ALA A 155 -3.57 0.56 13.80
C ALA A 155 -4.15 0.53 15.22
N LEU A 156 -3.54 1.21 16.18
CA LEU A 156 -4.02 1.27 17.57
C LEU A 156 -5.33 2.06 17.69
N GLU A 157 -5.55 3.05 16.83
CA GLU A 157 -6.78 3.84 16.82
C GLU A 157 -7.98 3.01 16.36
N VAL A 158 -7.81 2.14 15.34
CA VAL A 158 -8.93 1.44 14.69
C VAL A 158 -9.06 -0.04 15.09
N ALA A 159 -8.08 -0.62 15.79
CA ALA A 159 -8.10 -2.04 16.15
C ALA A 159 -9.31 -2.45 16.98
N LYS A 160 -9.71 -1.64 17.96
CA LYS A 160 -10.89 -1.90 18.81
C LYS A 160 -12.22 -1.81 18.03
N GLN A 161 -12.18 -1.27 16.82
CA GLN A 161 -13.32 -1.14 15.92
C GLN A 161 -13.34 -2.24 14.85
N GLY A 162 -12.49 -3.27 15.01
CA GLY A 162 -12.44 -4.42 14.12
C GLY A 162 -11.64 -4.21 12.84
N VAL A 163 -10.85 -3.14 12.72
CA VAL A 163 -10.01 -2.88 11.55
C VAL A 163 -8.55 -3.17 11.88
N ARG A 164 -7.92 -4.05 11.10
CA ARG A 164 -6.49 -4.37 11.20
C ARG A 164 -5.70 -3.53 10.19
N VAL A 165 -4.62 -2.92 10.64
CA VAL A 165 -3.73 -2.14 9.78
C VAL A 165 -2.31 -2.65 9.99
N ASN A 166 -1.64 -3.06 8.92
CA ASN A 166 -0.27 -3.55 8.92
C ASN A 166 0.52 -2.98 7.73
N CYS A 167 1.81 -3.18 7.73
CA CYS A 167 2.71 -2.72 6.68
C CYS A 167 3.57 -3.86 6.15
N ILE A 168 3.90 -3.81 4.87
CA ILE A 168 4.94 -4.64 4.26
C ILE A 168 6.06 -3.71 3.80
N SER A 169 7.26 -3.94 4.32
CA SER A 169 8.49 -3.32 3.84
C SER A 169 9.03 -4.14 2.67
N VAL A 170 8.91 -3.59 1.47
CA VAL A 170 9.33 -4.25 0.23
C VAL A 170 10.82 -4.08 0.04
N GLY A 171 11.53 -5.17 -0.21
CA GLY A 171 12.95 -5.21 -0.56
C GLY A 171 13.22 -4.71 -1.98
N PRO A 172 14.49 -4.69 -2.38
CA PRO A 172 14.85 -4.31 -3.73
C PRO A 172 14.23 -5.29 -4.75
N LEU A 173 13.61 -4.74 -5.79
CA LEU A 173 12.99 -5.54 -6.87
C LEU A 173 13.98 -5.90 -7.98
N ASP A 174 15.04 -5.12 -8.14
CA ASP A 174 16.04 -5.23 -9.21
C ASP A 174 17.49 -5.25 -8.67
N ALA A 175 17.69 -5.86 -7.51
CA ALA A 175 19.01 -5.92 -6.88
C ALA A 175 20.04 -6.59 -7.80
N ARG A 176 21.25 -6.04 -7.80
CA ARG A 176 22.40 -6.65 -8.51
C ARG A 176 23.15 -7.58 -7.56
N PRO A 177 23.70 -8.70 -8.04
CA PRO A 177 24.51 -9.58 -7.21
C PRO A 177 25.63 -8.81 -6.47
N PRO A 178 25.91 -9.14 -5.20
CA PRO A 178 25.44 -10.30 -4.42
C PRO A 178 24.08 -10.11 -3.74
N GLN A 179 23.40 -8.98 -3.90
CA GLN A 179 22.10 -8.74 -3.30
C GLN A 179 21.02 -9.63 -3.95
N VAL A 180 20.02 -9.98 -3.18
CA VAL A 180 18.88 -10.78 -3.64
C VAL A 180 17.69 -9.87 -3.86
N SER A 181 17.04 -9.97 -5.03
CA SER A 181 15.80 -9.26 -5.32
C SER A 181 14.61 -10.00 -4.74
N VAL A 182 13.62 -9.23 -4.32
CA VAL A 182 12.28 -9.74 -4.01
C VAL A 182 11.46 -9.74 -5.30
N ARG A 183 10.71 -10.79 -5.54
CA ARG A 183 9.77 -10.83 -6.66
C ARG A 183 8.44 -10.21 -6.24
N PRO A 184 7.74 -9.52 -7.14
CA PRO A 184 6.43 -8.92 -6.86
C PRO A 184 5.41 -9.93 -6.31
N GLU A 185 5.45 -11.17 -6.81
CA GLU A 185 4.57 -12.26 -6.36
C GLU A 185 4.84 -12.65 -4.90
N GLU A 186 6.08 -12.58 -4.42
CA GLU A 186 6.42 -12.85 -3.01
C GLU A 186 5.89 -11.76 -2.08
N VAL A 187 5.83 -10.51 -2.56
CA VAL A 187 5.16 -9.42 -1.84
C VAL A 187 3.65 -9.66 -1.78
N ALA A 188 3.05 -10.09 -2.91
CA ALA A 188 1.63 -10.41 -2.98
C ALA A 188 1.26 -11.60 -2.05
N GLU A 189 2.11 -12.64 -1.96
CA GLU A 189 1.93 -13.74 -1.00
C GLU A 189 1.98 -13.25 0.45
N THR A 190 2.94 -12.38 0.78
CA THR A 190 3.05 -11.79 2.12
C THR A 190 1.83 -10.95 2.46
N MET A 191 1.29 -10.22 1.48
CA MET A 191 0.06 -9.45 1.63
C MET A 191 -1.14 -10.38 1.87
N MET A 192 -1.27 -11.46 1.12
CA MET A 192 -2.35 -12.43 1.31
C MET A 192 -2.28 -13.12 2.66
N PHE A 193 -1.09 -13.44 3.16
CA PHE A 193 -0.93 -13.95 4.53
C PHE A 193 -1.54 -12.97 5.56
N LEU A 194 -1.27 -11.66 5.45
CA LEU A 194 -1.86 -10.66 6.33
C LEU A 194 -3.38 -10.55 6.19
N VAL A 195 -3.92 -10.83 4.99
CA VAL A 195 -5.36 -10.77 4.71
C VAL A 195 -6.08 -12.02 5.27
N ILE A 196 -5.53 -13.21 5.03
CA ILE A 196 -6.22 -14.49 5.34
C ILE A 196 -5.89 -15.00 6.74
N ASP A 197 -4.59 -15.02 7.10
CA ASP A 197 -4.09 -15.68 8.30
C ASP A 197 -3.56 -14.69 9.36
N GLY A 198 -3.57 -13.41 9.04
CA GLY A 198 -2.94 -12.36 9.85
C GLY A 198 -3.78 -11.82 11.01
N ASP A 199 -4.71 -12.56 11.58
CA ASP A 199 -5.65 -12.05 12.61
C ASP A 199 -4.98 -11.48 13.87
N HIS A 200 -3.77 -11.95 14.16
CA HIS A 200 -2.99 -11.50 15.30
C HIS A 200 -2.08 -10.29 15.02
N PHE A 201 -1.98 -9.88 13.75
CA PHE A 201 -1.10 -8.80 13.36
C PHE A 201 -1.86 -7.46 13.36
N VAL A 202 -1.42 -6.55 14.23
CA VAL A 202 -1.94 -5.18 14.35
C VAL A 202 -0.76 -4.23 14.52
N GLY A 203 -0.60 -3.27 13.63
CA GLY A 203 0.49 -2.31 13.62
C GLY A 203 1.87 -2.92 13.34
N GLN A 204 1.91 -4.10 12.74
CA GLN A 204 3.16 -4.80 12.47
C GLN A 204 3.74 -4.41 11.11
N VAL A 205 5.05 -4.55 10.99
CA VAL A 205 5.78 -4.37 9.73
C VAL A 205 6.46 -5.68 9.39
N LEU A 206 6.01 -6.32 8.32
CA LEU A 206 6.62 -7.52 7.78
C LEU A 206 7.63 -7.10 6.71
N GLN A 207 8.82 -7.69 6.76
CA GLN A 207 9.86 -7.41 5.76
C GLN A 207 9.85 -8.50 4.68
N ALA A 208 9.34 -8.16 3.49
CA ALA A 208 9.49 -8.95 2.28
C ALA A 208 10.75 -8.48 1.55
N ALA A 209 11.92 -8.83 2.07
CA ALA A 209 13.20 -8.24 1.67
C ALA A 209 14.27 -9.25 1.26
N ALA A 210 13.94 -10.55 1.18
CA ALA A 210 14.85 -11.62 0.76
C ALA A 210 16.24 -11.56 1.45
N GLY A 211 16.30 -11.08 2.70
CA GLY A 211 17.57 -10.92 3.43
C GLY A 211 18.35 -9.65 3.09
N ALA A 212 17.81 -8.73 2.30
CA ALA A 212 18.48 -7.48 1.95
C ALA A 212 18.63 -6.52 3.16
N VAL A 213 17.86 -6.76 4.22
CA VAL A 213 17.89 -5.97 5.46
C VAL A 213 18.22 -6.90 6.60
N VAL A 214 19.39 -6.75 7.17
CA VAL A 214 19.83 -7.48 8.37
C VAL A 214 20.21 -6.48 9.45
#